data_98ffbac631fbd1271384fcd2febba9ce
#
_entry.id   98ffbac631fbd1271384fcd2febba9ce
#
_cell.length_a   1.000
_cell.length_b   1.000
_cell.length_c   1.000
_cell.angle_alpha   90.00
_cell.angle_beta   90.00
_cell.angle_gamma   90.00
#
_symmetry.space_group_name_H-M   'P 1'
#
loop_
_entity.id
_entity.type
_entity.pdbx_description
1 polymer ?
#
loop_
_entity_poly.entity_id
_entity_poly.type
_entity_poly.pdbx_seq_one_letter_code
_entity_poly.pdbx_strand_id
1 'polypeptide(L)'
;MSNDFMKIFTGVEGRRDLSVADVDTLLFDVDGVLIDVSGSFRMTIISVVRFYLEHVLGWSDGNLLKVEDTELFKKAGGFNDDWDLTCAAILFFLYKEALAGSRERDRLLSFKPLLQDYTTAIKNSPLEGLDAAVAFILEELPKATADKVMLSWRREEITRIFQETYAGADLCEEIYGGYA
;
A
#
# COMPACT_ATOMS: atom_id res chain seq x y z
N MET A 1 -40.26 0.25 -13.48
CA MET A 1 -38.83 0.14 -13.63
C MET A 1 -38.26 1.47 -13.18
N SER A 2 -37.68 1.51 -12.01
CA SER A 2 -37.18 2.71 -11.35
C SER A 2 -35.87 3.15 -11.99
N ASN A 3 -35.85 4.39 -12.48
CA ASN A 3 -34.67 5.03 -13.08
C ASN A 3 -33.73 5.57 -11.98
N ASP A 4 -33.04 4.67 -11.29
CA ASP A 4 -32.18 5.01 -10.15
C ASP A 4 -30.68 5.03 -10.55
N PHE A 5 -30.34 5.50 -11.77
CA PHE A 5 -28.98 5.32 -12.28
C PHE A 5 -28.08 6.56 -12.30
N MET A 6 -28.48 7.71 -11.76
CA MET A 6 -27.53 8.83 -11.70
C MET A 6 -27.77 9.71 -10.48
N LYS A 7 -26.92 9.56 -9.45
CA LYS A 7 -26.78 10.56 -8.39
C LYS A 7 -25.73 11.58 -8.82
N ILE A 8 -26.18 12.76 -9.23
CA ILE A 8 -25.29 13.90 -9.50
C ILE A 8 -24.97 14.55 -8.15
N PHE A 9 -23.72 14.47 -7.71
CA PHE A 9 -23.24 15.22 -6.57
C PHE A 9 -22.75 16.59 -7.04
N THR A 10 -23.54 17.62 -6.84
CA THR A 10 -23.11 18.98 -7.07
C THR A 10 -22.49 19.52 -5.78
N GLY A 11 -21.16 19.67 -5.76
CA GLY A 11 -20.42 20.25 -4.64
C GLY A 11 -20.61 21.76 -4.45
N VAL A 12 -21.63 22.35 -5.08
CA VAL A 12 -21.96 23.79 -4.97
C VAL A 12 -23.31 23.90 -4.28
N GLU A 13 -23.30 24.35 -3.02
CA GLU A 13 -24.53 24.72 -2.32
C GLU A 13 -25.33 25.72 -3.16
N GLY A 14 -26.56 25.35 -3.56
CA GLY A 14 -27.54 26.26 -4.17
C GLY A 14 -27.96 25.96 -5.61
N ARG A 15 -27.41 25.01 -6.33
CA ARG A 15 -27.89 24.60 -7.66
C ARG A 15 -28.61 23.26 -7.61
N ARG A 16 -29.95 23.31 -7.53
CA ARG A 16 -30.80 22.10 -7.45
C ARG A 16 -31.22 21.50 -8.79
N ASP A 17 -31.01 22.19 -9.91
CA ASP A 17 -31.60 21.85 -11.19
C ASP A 17 -30.56 21.83 -12.34
N LEU A 18 -29.43 21.14 -12.17
CA LEU A 18 -28.51 20.83 -13.28
C LEU A 18 -29.09 19.67 -14.09
N SER A 19 -29.44 19.92 -15.34
CA SER A 19 -29.73 18.89 -16.32
C SER A 19 -28.41 18.41 -16.95
N VAL A 20 -28.36 17.16 -17.39
CA VAL A 20 -27.23 16.65 -18.21
C VAL A 20 -27.03 17.52 -19.48
N ALA A 21 -28.09 18.16 -19.96
CA ALA A 21 -28.02 19.08 -21.10
C ALA A 21 -27.27 20.40 -20.82
N ASP A 22 -27.05 20.73 -19.54
CA ASP A 22 -26.31 21.93 -19.11
C ASP A 22 -24.81 21.67 -18.92
N VAL A 23 -24.36 20.43 -19.17
CA VAL A 23 -22.94 20.01 -19.00
C VAL A 23 -22.28 20.09 -20.36
N ASP A 24 -21.29 20.97 -20.48
CA ASP A 24 -20.45 21.14 -21.69
C ASP A 24 -19.10 20.40 -21.63
N THR A 25 -18.69 19.96 -20.44
CA THR A 25 -17.42 19.29 -20.23
C THR A 25 -17.59 18.15 -19.25
N LEU A 26 -17.05 16.97 -19.60
CA LEU A 26 -16.97 15.79 -18.73
C LEU A 26 -15.51 15.44 -18.50
N LEU A 27 -15.12 15.33 -17.23
CA LEU A 27 -13.82 14.85 -16.83
C LEU A 27 -13.99 13.46 -16.20
N PHE A 28 -13.30 12.49 -16.78
CA PHE A 28 -13.27 11.12 -16.25
C PHE A 28 -11.91 10.84 -15.61
N ASP A 29 -11.95 10.27 -14.43
CA ASP A 29 -10.80 9.53 -13.93
C ASP A 29 -10.65 8.26 -14.78
N VAL A 30 -9.43 7.91 -15.11
CA VAL A 30 -9.12 6.76 -15.98
C VAL A 30 -8.95 5.50 -15.14
N ASP A 31 -8.10 5.58 -14.13
CA ASP A 31 -7.71 4.43 -13.33
C ASP A 31 -8.81 4.07 -12.32
N GLY A 32 -9.29 2.83 -12.42
CA GLY A 32 -10.38 2.34 -11.58
C GLY A 32 -11.78 2.84 -11.96
N VAL A 33 -11.89 3.73 -12.95
CA VAL A 33 -13.18 4.22 -13.49
C VAL A 33 -13.40 3.75 -14.92
N LEU A 34 -12.46 3.99 -15.82
CA LEU A 34 -12.54 3.57 -17.22
C LEU A 34 -11.74 2.29 -17.48
N ILE A 35 -10.68 2.06 -16.69
CA ILE A 35 -9.83 0.88 -16.79
C ILE A 35 -9.78 0.21 -15.41
N ASP A 36 -10.03 -1.11 -15.36
CA ASP A 36 -9.84 -1.88 -14.14
C ASP A 36 -8.34 -2.11 -13.89
N VAL A 37 -7.80 -1.35 -12.95
CA VAL A 37 -6.40 -1.42 -12.51
C VAL A 37 -6.21 -2.25 -11.24
N SER A 38 -7.28 -2.83 -10.70
CA SER A 38 -7.22 -3.62 -9.46
C SER A 38 -6.28 -4.82 -9.56
N GLY A 39 -6.15 -5.38 -10.77
CA GLY A 39 -5.24 -6.49 -11.09
C GLY A 39 -3.78 -6.08 -11.26
N SER A 40 -3.46 -4.79 -11.47
CA SER A 40 -2.07 -4.35 -11.72
C SER A 40 -1.39 -3.86 -10.44
N PHE A 41 -1.83 -2.75 -9.88
CA PHE A 41 -1.19 -2.14 -8.70
C PHE A 41 -1.20 -3.03 -7.47
N ARG A 42 -2.35 -3.63 -7.15
CA ARG A 42 -2.47 -4.50 -5.96
C ARG A 42 -1.63 -5.75 -6.07
N MET A 43 -1.57 -6.35 -7.26
CA MET A 43 -0.71 -7.52 -7.50
C MET A 43 0.77 -7.16 -7.46
N THR A 44 1.13 -5.96 -7.93
CA THR A 44 2.51 -5.45 -7.81
C THR A 44 2.90 -5.30 -6.35
N ILE A 45 2.06 -4.70 -5.51
CA ILE A 45 2.32 -4.58 -4.06
C ILE A 45 2.63 -5.96 -3.46
N ILE A 46 1.78 -6.95 -3.70
CA ILE A 46 1.94 -8.29 -3.14
C ILE A 46 3.21 -8.97 -3.64
N SER A 47 3.47 -8.85 -4.95
CA SER A 47 4.65 -9.44 -5.58
C SER A 47 5.93 -8.84 -5.01
N VAL A 48 5.97 -7.53 -4.82
CA VAL A 48 7.13 -6.81 -4.26
C VAL A 48 7.33 -7.14 -2.78
N VAL A 49 6.27 -7.16 -1.98
CA VAL A 49 6.37 -7.57 -0.56
C VAL A 49 6.97 -8.97 -0.48
N ARG A 50 6.43 -9.91 -1.23
CA ARG A 50 6.93 -11.29 -1.28
C ARG A 50 8.39 -11.34 -1.73
N PHE A 51 8.71 -10.71 -2.86
CA PHE A 51 10.06 -10.69 -3.43
C PHE A 51 11.07 -10.11 -2.44
N TYR A 52 10.76 -8.98 -1.81
CA TYR A 52 11.65 -8.34 -0.86
C TYR A 52 11.94 -9.23 0.35
N LEU A 53 10.90 -9.83 0.93
CA LEU A 53 11.05 -10.72 2.08
C LEU A 53 11.85 -11.99 1.71
N GLU A 54 11.54 -12.64 0.58
CA GLU A 54 12.18 -13.89 0.16
C GLU A 54 13.60 -13.66 -0.39
N HIS A 55 13.77 -12.75 -1.35
CA HIS A 55 15.02 -12.66 -2.12
C HIS A 55 15.99 -11.62 -1.55
N VAL A 56 15.49 -10.55 -0.94
CA VAL A 56 16.36 -9.53 -0.34
C VAL A 56 16.70 -9.86 1.11
N LEU A 57 15.71 -10.31 1.90
CA LEU A 57 15.89 -10.62 3.33
C LEU A 57 16.07 -12.10 3.63
N GLY A 58 15.94 -12.98 2.63
CA GLY A 58 16.19 -14.42 2.75
C GLY A 58 15.15 -15.16 3.61
N TRP A 59 13.89 -14.69 3.63
CA TRP A 59 12.82 -15.41 4.31
C TRP A 59 12.41 -16.65 3.51
N SER A 60 11.98 -17.70 4.18
CA SER A 60 11.55 -18.95 3.53
C SER A 60 10.17 -18.86 2.89
N ASP A 61 9.33 -17.95 3.36
CA ASP A 61 7.98 -17.68 2.82
C ASP A 61 7.64 -16.19 3.04
N GLY A 62 7.56 -15.45 1.95
CA GLY A 62 7.17 -14.04 1.92
C GLY A 62 5.70 -13.80 1.53
N ASN A 63 4.94 -14.87 1.31
CA ASN A 63 3.52 -14.77 0.93
C ASN A 63 2.64 -14.46 2.14
N LEU A 64 2.82 -13.28 2.72
CA LEU A 64 2.19 -12.84 3.97
C LEU A 64 1.06 -11.84 3.74
N LEU A 65 1.06 -11.11 2.62
CA LEU A 65 0.09 -10.09 2.29
C LEU A 65 -0.91 -10.61 1.25
N LYS A 66 -2.19 -10.33 1.43
CA LYS A 66 -3.25 -10.64 0.47
C LYS A 66 -3.73 -9.38 -0.23
N VAL A 67 -4.41 -9.55 -1.37
CA VAL A 67 -4.97 -8.42 -2.14
C VAL A 67 -5.93 -7.58 -1.28
N GLU A 68 -6.77 -8.24 -0.50
CA GLU A 68 -7.75 -7.60 0.37
C GLU A 68 -7.09 -6.76 1.47
N ASP A 69 -5.89 -7.15 1.90
CA ASP A 69 -5.13 -6.45 2.94
C ASP A 69 -4.69 -5.05 2.50
N THR A 70 -4.48 -4.83 1.20
CA THR A 70 -4.12 -3.51 0.66
C THR A 70 -5.20 -2.46 0.93
N GLU A 71 -6.47 -2.88 1.03
CA GLU A 71 -7.57 -1.98 1.35
C GLU A 71 -7.51 -1.45 2.78
N LEU A 72 -6.92 -2.18 3.71
CA LEU A 72 -6.75 -1.71 5.09
C LEU A 72 -5.85 -0.47 5.12
N PHE A 73 -4.76 -0.47 4.34
CA PHE A 73 -3.87 0.68 4.20
C PHE A 73 -4.58 1.85 3.51
N LYS A 74 -5.29 1.61 2.41
CA LYS A 74 -6.06 2.67 1.72
C LYS A 74 -7.12 3.30 2.64
N LYS A 75 -7.79 2.51 3.49
CA LYS A 75 -8.76 2.99 4.48
C LYS A 75 -8.10 3.72 5.67
N ALA A 76 -6.84 3.45 5.95
CA ALA A 76 -6.08 4.20 6.96
C ALA A 76 -5.80 5.63 6.50
N GLY A 77 -5.66 5.86 5.20
CA GLY A 77 -5.39 7.17 4.61
C GLY A 77 -3.90 7.48 4.46
N GLY A 78 -3.59 8.50 3.66
CA GLY A 78 -2.22 8.98 3.46
C GLY A 78 -1.34 8.12 2.55
N PHE A 79 -1.87 7.02 1.99
CA PHE A 79 -1.16 6.16 1.02
C PHE A 79 -1.60 6.51 -0.41
N ASN A 80 -1.16 7.65 -0.90
CA ASN A 80 -1.43 8.09 -2.26
C ASN A 80 -0.62 7.26 -3.27
N ASP A 81 0.61 6.96 -2.93
CA ASP A 81 1.52 6.16 -3.74
C ASP A 81 1.52 4.69 -3.29
N ASP A 82 1.43 3.76 -4.24
CA ASP A 82 1.39 2.33 -3.94
C ASP A 82 2.75 1.78 -3.46
N TRP A 83 3.86 2.43 -3.82
CA TRP A 83 5.17 2.08 -3.25
C TRP A 83 5.28 2.45 -1.77
N ASP A 84 4.66 3.55 -1.30
CA ASP A 84 4.63 3.89 0.12
C ASP A 84 3.80 2.88 0.92
N LEU A 85 2.68 2.42 0.35
CA LEU A 85 1.91 1.31 0.91
C LEU A 85 2.74 0.03 1.00
N THR A 86 3.49 -0.28 -0.07
CA THR A 86 4.39 -1.45 -0.12
C THR A 86 5.47 -1.37 0.96
N CYS A 87 6.07 -0.19 1.12
CA CYS A 87 7.04 0.10 2.18
C CYS A 87 6.44 -0.12 3.57
N ALA A 88 5.23 0.38 3.82
CA ALA A 88 4.54 0.21 5.10
C ALA A 88 4.17 -1.25 5.39
N ALA A 89 3.79 -2.01 4.38
CA ALA A 89 3.49 -3.44 4.52
C ALA A 89 4.75 -4.25 4.88
N ILE A 90 5.88 -4.01 4.20
CA ILE A 90 7.16 -4.65 4.51
C ILE A 90 7.60 -4.27 5.92
N LEU A 91 7.50 -2.99 6.29
CA LEU A 91 7.85 -2.51 7.62
C LEU A 91 7.03 -3.21 8.72
N PHE A 92 5.73 -3.43 8.47
CA PHE A 92 4.87 -4.20 9.37
C PHE A 92 5.39 -5.63 9.59
N PHE A 93 5.77 -6.34 8.54
CA PHE A 93 6.27 -7.72 8.70
C PHE A 93 7.64 -7.78 9.40
N LEU A 94 8.52 -6.83 9.15
CA LEU A 94 9.76 -6.69 9.91
C LEU A 94 9.51 -6.42 11.40
N TYR A 95 8.54 -5.58 11.72
CA TYR A 95 8.08 -5.35 13.07
C TYR A 95 7.54 -6.63 13.72
N LYS A 96 6.73 -7.38 12.99
CA LYS A 96 6.20 -8.68 13.45
C LYS A 96 7.32 -9.68 13.72
N GLU A 97 8.32 -9.77 12.85
CA GLU A 97 9.51 -10.60 13.08
C GLU A 97 10.23 -10.20 14.36
N ALA A 98 10.43 -8.89 14.56
CA ALA A 98 11.12 -8.39 15.74
C ALA A 98 10.40 -8.72 17.05
N LEU A 99 9.05 -8.67 17.05
CA LEU A 99 8.23 -9.05 18.21
C LEU A 99 8.15 -10.57 18.44
N ALA A 100 7.92 -11.32 17.36
CA ALA A 100 7.68 -12.76 17.43
C ALA A 100 8.98 -13.56 17.58
N GLY A 101 10.13 -13.01 17.22
CA GLY A 101 11.41 -13.69 17.14
C GLY A 101 11.39 -14.85 16.12
N SER A 102 10.53 -14.78 15.10
CA SER A 102 10.30 -15.85 14.13
C SER A 102 9.87 -15.29 12.80
N ARG A 103 10.27 -15.98 11.72
CA ARG A 103 9.86 -15.72 10.33
C ARG A 103 8.81 -16.73 9.84
N GLU A 104 8.32 -17.58 10.72
CA GLU A 104 7.33 -18.59 10.39
C GLU A 104 5.99 -17.90 10.06
N ARG A 105 5.44 -18.22 8.88
CA ARG A 105 4.26 -17.58 8.31
C ARG A 105 3.06 -17.59 9.25
N ASP A 106 2.69 -18.78 9.75
CA ASP A 106 1.49 -18.93 10.58
C ASP A 106 1.64 -18.17 11.91
N ARG A 107 2.85 -18.13 12.46
CA ARG A 107 3.15 -17.35 13.65
C ARG A 107 3.06 -15.86 13.37
N LEU A 108 3.63 -15.39 12.27
CA LEU A 108 3.55 -13.98 11.89
C LEU A 108 2.11 -13.53 11.63
N LEU A 109 1.28 -14.34 10.99
CA LEU A 109 -0.10 -13.99 10.68
C LEU A 109 -1.03 -14.04 11.91
N SER A 110 -0.77 -14.93 12.87
CA SER A 110 -1.61 -15.08 14.07
C SER A 110 -1.18 -14.23 15.27
N PHE A 111 0.09 -13.85 15.35
CA PHE A 111 0.63 -13.09 16.48
C PHE A 111 0.17 -11.61 16.42
N LYS A 112 -0.23 -11.06 17.56
CA LYS A 112 -0.62 -9.62 17.64
C LYS A 112 0.61 -8.70 17.67
N PRO A 113 0.47 -7.44 17.18
CA PRO A 113 -0.72 -6.88 16.58
C PRO A 113 -1.01 -7.47 15.19
N LEU A 114 -2.29 -7.55 14.83
CA LEU A 114 -2.70 -7.90 13.47
C LEU A 114 -2.55 -6.70 12.53
N LEU A 115 -2.59 -6.93 11.22
CA LEU A 115 -2.50 -5.87 10.23
C LEU A 115 -3.58 -4.80 10.42
N GLN A 116 -4.78 -5.21 10.83
CA GLN A 116 -5.88 -4.29 11.13
C GLN A 116 -5.57 -3.39 12.35
N ASP A 117 -4.90 -3.93 13.37
CA ASP A 117 -4.49 -3.13 14.54
C ASP A 117 -3.49 -2.06 14.13
N TYR A 118 -2.50 -2.45 13.31
CA TYR A 118 -1.49 -1.54 12.75
C TYR A 118 -2.10 -0.44 11.88
N THR A 119 -2.93 -0.79 10.91
CA THR A 119 -3.57 0.19 10.03
C THR A 119 -4.55 1.09 10.78
N THR A 120 -5.18 0.60 11.86
CA THR A 120 -5.99 1.43 12.75
C THR A 120 -5.14 2.42 13.53
N ALA A 121 -3.97 2.02 14.00
CA ALA A 121 -3.04 2.93 14.67
C ALA A 121 -2.56 4.04 13.72
N ILE A 122 -2.21 3.70 12.46
CA ILE A 122 -1.86 4.67 11.42
C ILE A 122 -3.00 5.68 11.21
N LYS A 123 -4.23 5.21 11.07
CA LYS A 123 -5.41 6.06 10.87
C LYS A 123 -5.63 7.06 12.01
N ASN A 124 -5.33 6.66 13.23
CA ASN A 124 -5.51 7.47 14.42
C ASN A 124 -4.30 8.34 14.77
N SER A 125 -3.21 8.23 14.01
CA SER A 125 -2.00 9.02 14.17
C SER A 125 -2.23 10.49 13.76
N PRO A 126 -1.53 11.46 14.35
CA PRO A 126 -1.48 12.83 13.85
C PRO A 126 -0.67 12.95 12.53
N LEU A 127 0.13 11.94 12.19
CA LEU A 127 0.85 11.81 10.92
C LEU A 127 0.01 10.97 9.95
N GLU A 128 0.37 10.99 8.66
CA GLU A 128 -0.36 10.26 7.63
C GLU A 128 0.53 9.23 6.93
N GLY A 129 -0.10 8.19 6.40
CA GLY A 129 0.51 7.22 5.48
C GLY A 129 1.78 6.60 6.03
N LEU A 130 2.85 6.68 5.23
CA LEU A 130 4.13 6.04 5.58
C LEU A 130 4.81 6.67 6.81
N ASP A 131 4.66 7.97 7.02
CA ASP A 131 5.24 8.64 8.18
C ASP A 131 4.58 8.17 9.49
N ALA A 132 3.25 7.99 9.48
CA ALA A 132 2.53 7.40 10.60
C ALA A 132 2.96 5.94 10.85
N ALA A 133 3.18 5.18 9.79
CA ALA A 133 3.64 3.80 9.86
C ALA A 133 5.03 3.69 10.51
N VAL A 134 5.96 4.57 10.13
CA VAL A 134 7.31 4.63 10.69
C VAL A 134 7.26 5.08 12.16
N ALA A 135 6.51 6.13 12.47
CA ALA A 135 6.36 6.64 13.84
C ALA A 135 5.85 5.54 14.79
N PHE A 136 4.82 4.80 14.38
CA PHE A 136 4.30 3.67 15.15
C PHE A 136 5.40 2.65 15.50
N ILE A 137 6.23 2.24 14.55
CA ILE A 137 7.30 1.26 14.80
C ILE A 137 8.34 1.79 15.76
N LEU A 138 8.71 3.08 15.62
CA LEU A 138 9.70 3.72 16.48
C LEU A 138 9.19 3.92 17.92
N GLU A 139 7.89 4.07 18.12
CA GLU A 139 7.24 4.19 19.42
C GLU A 139 7.06 2.82 20.12
N GLU A 140 6.70 1.78 19.35
CA GLU A 140 6.38 0.46 19.88
C GLU A 140 7.62 -0.40 20.20
N LEU A 141 8.75 -0.19 19.50
CA LEU A 141 9.94 -1.00 19.68
C LEU A 141 11.01 -0.30 20.54
N PRO A 142 11.71 -1.05 21.39
CA PRO A 142 12.93 -0.55 22.00
C PRO A 142 13.92 -0.06 20.92
N LYS A 143 14.59 1.07 21.18
CA LYS A 143 15.46 1.73 20.21
C LYS A 143 16.39 0.78 19.46
N ALA A 144 17.11 -0.08 20.18
CA ALA A 144 18.06 -1.01 19.56
C ALA A 144 17.39 -2.03 18.62
N THR A 145 16.11 -2.35 18.83
CA THR A 145 15.32 -3.24 17.97
C THR A 145 14.79 -2.46 16.79
N ALA A 146 14.27 -1.25 17.03
CA ALA A 146 13.83 -0.35 15.96
C ALA A 146 14.96 -0.05 14.97
N ASP A 147 16.16 0.26 15.47
CA ASP A 147 17.34 0.50 14.62
C ASP A 147 17.65 -0.69 13.69
N LYS A 148 17.50 -1.94 14.17
CA LYS A 148 17.69 -3.15 13.36
C LYS A 148 16.60 -3.29 12.30
N VAL A 149 15.33 -3.03 12.66
CA VAL A 149 14.21 -3.07 11.73
C VAL A 149 14.42 -2.04 10.63
N MET A 150 14.77 -0.80 10.99
CA MET A 150 15.01 0.27 10.03
C MET A 150 16.22 -0.01 9.12
N LEU A 151 17.26 -0.67 9.62
CA LEU A 151 18.40 -1.08 8.79
C LEU A 151 18.02 -2.13 7.73
N SER A 152 17.08 -3.02 8.07
CA SER A 152 16.56 -4.04 7.14
C SER A 152 15.49 -3.48 6.19
N TRP A 153 14.91 -2.33 6.52
CA TRP A 153 13.88 -1.66 5.74
C TRP A 153 14.51 -0.59 4.83
N ARG A 154 14.89 -0.99 3.64
CA ARG A 154 15.56 -0.12 2.66
C ARG A 154 14.54 0.49 1.71
N ARG A 155 13.94 1.62 2.11
CA ARG A 155 12.84 2.28 1.40
C ARG A 155 13.14 2.52 -0.08
N GLU A 156 14.31 3.06 -0.39
CA GLU A 156 14.70 3.37 -1.77
C GLU A 156 14.77 2.12 -2.64
N GLU A 157 15.31 1.03 -2.11
CA GLU A 157 15.37 -0.26 -2.80
C GLU A 157 13.97 -0.86 -3.00
N ILE A 158 13.10 -0.80 -1.98
CA ILE A 158 11.71 -1.26 -2.09
C ILE A 158 10.97 -0.47 -3.18
N THR A 159 11.11 0.86 -3.17
CA THR A 159 10.49 1.74 -4.18
C THR A 159 10.97 1.40 -5.58
N ARG A 160 12.27 1.19 -5.76
CA ARG A 160 12.86 0.79 -7.04
C ARG A 160 12.33 -0.56 -7.52
N ILE A 161 12.33 -1.57 -6.66
CA ILE A 161 11.77 -2.90 -6.98
C ILE A 161 10.29 -2.77 -7.38
N PHE A 162 9.52 -1.92 -6.69
CA PHE A 162 8.14 -1.66 -7.04
C PHE A 162 8.00 -1.09 -8.46
N GLN A 163 8.75 -0.04 -8.77
CA GLN A 163 8.72 0.62 -10.07
C GLN A 163 9.12 -0.34 -11.20
N GLU A 164 10.20 -1.11 -11.00
CA GLU A 164 10.65 -2.12 -11.96
C GLU A 164 9.61 -3.24 -12.16
N THR A 165 9.01 -3.72 -11.07
CA THR A 165 7.97 -4.78 -11.15
C THR A 165 6.71 -4.26 -11.85
N TYR A 166 6.33 -3.01 -11.57
CA TYR A 166 5.14 -2.39 -12.18
C TYR A 166 5.35 -2.08 -13.67
N ALA A 167 6.49 -1.52 -14.01
CA ALA A 167 6.83 -1.18 -15.39
C ALA A 167 7.00 -2.42 -16.29
N GLY A 168 7.48 -3.52 -15.73
CA GLY A 168 7.82 -4.72 -16.48
C GLY A 168 9.13 -4.61 -17.23
N ALA A 169 9.57 -5.75 -17.81
CA ALA A 169 10.89 -5.90 -18.41
C ALA A 169 11.20 -4.88 -19.50
N ASP A 170 10.28 -4.74 -20.44
CA ASP A 170 10.51 -3.92 -21.66
C ASP A 170 10.66 -2.43 -21.31
N LEU A 171 9.80 -1.91 -20.41
CA LEU A 171 9.86 -0.51 -19.98
C LEU A 171 11.05 -0.23 -19.06
N CYS A 172 11.48 -1.19 -18.25
CA CYS A 172 12.66 -1.02 -17.40
C CYS A 172 13.93 -0.87 -18.24
N GLU A 173 14.07 -1.63 -19.30
CA GLU A 173 15.21 -1.51 -20.23
C GLU A 173 15.20 -0.13 -20.91
N GLU A 174 14.03 0.35 -21.32
CA GLU A 174 13.89 1.67 -21.97
C GLU A 174 14.15 2.84 -21.03
N ILE A 175 13.61 2.81 -19.79
CA ILE A 175 13.65 3.94 -18.86
C ILE A 175 14.95 3.97 -18.05
N TYR A 176 15.42 2.81 -17.59
CA TYR A 176 16.52 2.67 -16.62
C TYR A 176 17.79 2.07 -17.23
N GLY A 177 17.75 1.60 -18.49
CA GLY A 177 18.89 0.95 -19.16
C GLY A 177 19.20 -0.45 -18.60
N GLY A 178 18.25 -1.09 -17.96
CA GLY A 178 18.33 -2.43 -17.41
C GLY A 178 17.76 -2.57 -15.99
N TYR A 179 17.75 -3.80 -15.50
CA TYR A 179 17.32 -4.12 -14.13
C TYR A 179 18.43 -3.88 -13.11
N ALA A 180 18.06 -3.64 -11.87
CA ALA A 180 18.97 -3.60 -10.74
C ALA A 180 19.51 -4.97 -10.36
#